data_fc0c01836f0b6e74eabc793e6d33b60d
#
_entry.id   fc0c01836f0b6e74eabc793e6d33b60d
#
_cell.length_a   1.000
_cell.length_b   1.000
_cell.length_c   1.000
_cell.angle_alpha   90.00
_cell.angle_beta   90.00
_cell.angle_gamma   90.00
#
_symmetry.space_group_name_H-M   'P 1'
#
loop_
_entity.id
_entity.type
_entity.pdbx_description
1 polymer ?
#
loop_
_entity_poly.entity_id
_entity_poly.type
_entity_poly.pdbx_seq_one_letter_code
_entity_poly.pdbx_strand_id
1 'polypeptide(L)'
;YLGDAEVGTETNIGAGTITCNYDGKKKHKTKVGDNSFVGTNSSLVAPITVGSNSYVAAGSVITKDVPDNALGVGRSKQENKENWSKKKN
;
A
#
# COMPACT_ATOMS: atom_id res chain seq x y z
N TYR A 1 7.84 -6.96 4.25
CA TYR A 1 9.16 -6.32 4.19
C TYR A 1 9.03 -4.80 4.30
N LEU A 2 9.71 -4.21 5.27
CA LEU A 2 9.63 -2.78 5.55
C LEU A 2 11.00 -2.11 5.47
N GLY A 3 11.67 -2.24 4.33
CA GLY A 3 12.96 -1.61 4.11
C GLY A 3 12.85 -0.08 4.08
N ASP A 4 13.76 0.62 4.77
CA ASP A 4 13.84 2.07 4.82
C ASP A 4 12.51 2.74 5.19
N ALA A 5 11.78 2.18 6.16
CA ALA A 5 10.47 2.69 6.58
C ALA A 5 10.53 3.30 7.98
N GLU A 6 9.82 4.42 8.15
CA GLU A 6 9.52 5.01 9.46
C GLU A 6 8.02 4.87 9.69
N VAL A 7 7.65 4.23 10.77
CA VAL A 7 6.24 3.98 11.10
C VAL A 7 5.94 4.63 12.44
N GLY A 8 4.88 5.44 12.47
CA GLY A 8 4.47 6.15 13.68
C GLY A 8 3.83 5.24 14.72
N THR A 9 3.35 5.85 15.80
CA THR A 9 2.75 5.14 16.92
C THR A 9 1.35 4.65 16.62
N GLU A 10 1.00 3.50 17.19
CA GLU A 10 -0.33 2.90 17.07
C GLU A 10 -0.80 2.70 15.62
N THR A 11 0.16 2.50 14.72
CA THR A 11 -0.12 2.23 13.32
C THR A 11 -0.08 0.74 13.08
N ASN A 12 -1.05 0.24 12.32
CA ASN A 12 -1.13 -1.16 11.97
C ASN A 12 -0.67 -1.37 10.53
N ILE A 13 0.35 -2.18 10.36
CA ILE A 13 0.84 -2.57 9.04
C ILE A 13 0.41 -4.01 8.79
N GLY A 14 -0.47 -4.21 7.82
CA GLY A 14 -0.99 -5.53 7.51
C GLY A 14 0.09 -6.50 7.02
N ALA A 15 -0.14 -7.77 7.25
CA ALA A 15 0.78 -8.82 6.82
C ALA A 15 0.98 -8.79 5.31
N GLY A 16 2.20 -9.08 4.86
CA GLY A 16 2.51 -9.09 3.44
C GLY A 16 2.71 -7.70 2.83
N THR A 17 2.65 -6.64 3.63
CA THR A 17 2.96 -5.29 3.14
C THR A 17 4.43 -5.16 2.83
N ILE A 18 4.73 -4.50 1.73
CA ILE A 18 6.09 -4.31 1.26
C ILE A 18 6.34 -2.82 1.01
N THR A 19 7.49 -2.32 1.48
CA THR A 19 7.97 -1.01 1.05
C THR A 19 8.95 -1.23 -0.09
N CYS A 20 8.63 -0.67 -1.26
CA CYS A 20 9.50 -0.77 -2.43
C CYS A 20 10.52 0.36 -2.32
N ASN A 21 11.62 0.09 -1.64
CA ASN A 21 12.57 1.12 -1.22
C ASN A 21 13.71 1.38 -2.20
N TYR A 22 13.85 0.54 -3.22
CA TYR A 22 14.98 0.63 -4.14
C TYR A 22 14.49 0.74 -5.58
N ASP A 23 14.97 1.74 -6.31
CA ASP A 23 14.56 1.99 -7.70
C ASP A 23 15.54 1.47 -8.75
N GLY A 24 16.54 0.71 -8.32
CA GLY A 24 17.62 0.23 -9.18
C GLY A 24 18.87 1.09 -9.11
N LYS A 25 18.79 2.26 -8.51
CA LYS A 25 19.92 3.19 -8.34
C LYS A 25 20.06 3.70 -6.92
N LYS A 26 18.97 4.16 -6.31
CA LYS A 26 18.95 4.75 -4.96
C LYS A 26 17.89 4.08 -4.11
N LYS A 27 18.15 4.07 -2.81
CA LYS A 27 17.16 3.69 -1.81
C LYS A 27 16.35 4.92 -1.43
N HIS A 28 15.06 4.73 -1.24
CA HIS A 28 14.13 5.79 -0.87
C HIS A 28 13.39 5.40 0.40
N LYS A 29 12.93 6.39 1.13
CA LYS A 29 12.30 6.20 2.42
C LYS A 29 10.78 6.26 2.30
N THR A 30 10.11 5.42 3.09
CA THR A 30 8.67 5.43 3.26
C THR A 30 8.36 5.93 4.67
N LYS A 31 7.42 6.85 4.81
CA LYS A 31 6.95 7.33 6.11
C LYS A 31 5.49 7.00 6.26
N VAL A 32 5.13 6.43 7.39
CA VAL A 32 3.73 6.19 7.76
C VAL A 32 3.47 6.90 9.07
N GLY A 33 2.45 7.75 9.10
CA GLY A 33 2.11 8.55 10.27
C GLY A 33 1.53 7.72 11.42
N ASP A 34 0.97 8.42 12.41
CA ASP A 34 0.42 7.80 13.61
C ASP A 34 -1.03 7.35 13.39
N ASN A 35 -1.46 6.34 14.12
CA ASN A 35 -2.85 5.86 14.11
C ASN A 35 -3.36 5.53 12.71
N SER A 36 -2.50 5.02 11.85
CA SER A 36 -2.87 4.68 10.48
C SER A 36 -3.02 3.17 10.31
N PHE A 37 -3.67 2.77 9.25
CA PHE A 37 -3.92 1.37 8.97
C PHE A 37 -3.54 1.07 7.53
N VAL A 38 -2.53 0.23 7.35
CA VAL A 38 -2.13 -0.23 6.01
C VAL A 38 -2.65 -1.65 5.82
N GLY A 39 -3.55 -1.82 4.88
CA GLY A 39 -4.16 -3.12 4.61
C GLY A 39 -3.16 -4.16 4.14
N THR A 40 -3.49 -5.41 4.37
CA THR A 40 -2.61 -6.55 4.07
C THR A 40 -2.23 -6.59 2.58
N ASN A 41 -1.04 -7.08 2.29
CA ASN A 41 -0.51 -7.24 0.93
C ASN A 41 -0.47 -5.94 0.11
N SER A 42 -0.28 -4.81 0.77
CA SER A 42 -0.11 -3.53 0.08
C SER A 42 1.36 -3.32 -0.29
N SER A 43 1.58 -2.60 -1.38
CA SER A 43 2.93 -2.21 -1.81
C SER A 43 3.03 -0.69 -1.74
N LEU A 44 3.96 -0.19 -0.94
CA LEU A 44 4.20 1.25 -0.79
C LEU A 44 5.46 1.60 -1.56
N VAL A 45 5.30 2.33 -2.65
CA VAL A 45 6.41 2.64 -3.56
C VAL A 45 7.08 3.93 -3.10
N ALA A 46 8.25 3.79 -2.49
CA ALA A 46 9.02 4.92 -1.96
C ALA A 46 9.65 5.76 -3.08
N PRO A 47 9.89 7.07 -2.89
CA PRO A 47 9.58 7.82 -1.67
C PRO A 47 8.08 8.10 -1.53
N ILE A 48 7.53 7.87 -0.36
CA ILE A 48 6.11 8.06 -0.13
C ILE A 48 5.83 8.36 1.34
N THR A 49 4.78 9.11 1.57
CA THR A 49 4.28 9.41 2.92
C THR A 49 2.81 9.03 3.00
N VAL A 50 2.50 8.18 3.96
CA VAL A 50 1.11 7.88 4.35
C VAL A 50 0.83 8.69 5.60
N GLY A 51 -0.13 9.59 5.53
CA GLY A 51 -0.44 10.52 6.63
C GLY A 51 -0.96 9.82 7.88
N SER A 52 -1.17 10.62 8.92
CA SER A 52 -1.72 10.13 10.19
C SER A 52 -3.23 9.94 10.06
N ASN A 53 -3.76 8.99 10.82
CA ASN A 53 -5.19 8.65 10.80
C ASN A 53 -5.69 8.28 9.41
N SER A 54 -4.82 7.72 8.59
CA SER A 54 -5.12 7.34 7.21
C SER A 54 -5.30 5.84 7.08
N TYR A 55 -5.95 5.43 6.01
CA TYR A 55 -6.11 4.03 5.69
C TYR A 55 -5.58 3.76 4.30
N VAL A 56 -4.96 2.61 4.12
CA VAL A 56 -4.59 2.08 2.80
C VAL A 56 -5.37 0.78 2.60
N ALA A 57 -6.14 0.72 1.53
CA ALA A 57 -6.94 -0.46 1.24
C ALA A 57 -6.04 -1.67 0.96
N ALA A 58 -6.45 -2.84 1.44
CA ALA A 58 -5.68 -4.08 1.25
C ALA A 58 -5.40 -4.34 -0.22
N GLY A 59 -4.21 -4.85 -0.51
CA GLY A 59 -3.81 -5.18 -1.87
C GLY A 59 -3.58 -3.97 -2.78
N SER A 60 -3.40 -2.79 -2.21
CA SER A 60 -3.16 -1.58 -2.99
C SER A 60 -1.70 -1.42 -3.37
N VAL A 61 -1.45 -0.79 -4.50
CA VAL A 61 -0.12 -0.29 -4.87
C VAL A 61 -0.18 1.23 -4.77
N ILE A 62 0.50 1.77 -3.76
CA ILE A 62 0.45 3.20 -3.46
C ILE A 62 1.67 3.88 -4.04
N THR A 63 1.46 4.76 -5.00
CA THR A 63 2.51 5.50 -5.70
C THR A 63 2.45 7.00 -5.47
N LYS A 64 1.42 7.47 -4.77
CA LYS A 64 1.25 8.87 -4.40
C LYS A 64 1.02 8.97 -2.91
N ASP A 65 1.44 10.07 -2.31
CA ASP A 65 1.22 10.31 -0.88
C ASP A 65 -0.25 10.20 -0.52
N VAL A 66 -0.52 9.64 0.64
CA VAL A 66 -1.88 9.55 1.19
C VAL A 66 -1.99 10.63 2.26
N PRO A 67 -2.85 11.64 2.08
CA PRO A 67 -2.99 12.71 3.06
C PRO A 67 -3.52 12.20 4.41
N ASP A 68 -3.36 13.02 5.45
CA ASP A 68 -3.95 12.71 6.75
C ASP A 68 -5.47 12.52 6.60
N ASN A 69 -6.00 11.59 7.36
CA ASN A 69 -7.44 11.31 7.41
C ASN A 69 -8.04 10.82 6.08
N ALA A 70 -7.23 10.30 5.19
CA ALA A 70 -7.68 9.84 3.87
C ALA A 70 -7.65 8.32 3.75
N LEU A 71 -8.30 7.82 2.72
CA LEU A 71 -8.21 6.42 2.32
C LEU A 71 -7.50 6.35 0.97
N GLY A 72 -6.35 5.71 0.93
CA GLY A 72 -5.64 5.44 -0.32
C GLY A 72 -6.09 4.12 -0.91
N VAL A 73 -6.51 4.14 -2.16
CA VAL A 73 -6.89 2.93 -2.90
C VAL A 73 -6.13 2.91 -4.21
N GLY A 74 -5.19 2.00 -4.31
CA GLY A 74 -4.36 1.85 -5.51
C GLY A 74 -4.54 0.47 -6.12
N ARG A 75 -5.77 0.14 -6.50
CA ARG A 75 -6.07 -1.16 -7.09
C ARG A 75 -7.21 -1.02 -8.09
N SER A 76 -7.22 -1.94 -9.06
CA SER A 76 -8.29 -1.96 -10.06
C SER A 76 -9.58 -2.46 -9.46
N LYS A 77 -10.70 -1.95 -9.98
CA LYS A 77 -12.02 -2.46 -9.61
C LYS A 77 -12.16 -3.89 -10.11
N GLN A 78 -12.68 -4.77 -9.27
CA GLN A 78 -12.89 -6.16 -9.66
C GLN A 78 -13.90 -6.27 -10.79
N GLU A 79 -13.57 -7.09 -11.75
CA GLU A 79 -14.45 -7.48 -12.83
C GLU A 79 -14.62 -8.98 -12.83
N ASN A 80 -15.85 -9.46 -12.87
CA ASN A 80 -16.11 -10.89 -12.99
C ASN A 80 -16.44 -11.21 -14.45
N LYS A 81 -15.69 -12.11 -15.03
CA LYS A 81 -15.92 -12.58 -16.39
C LYS A 81 -16.75 -13.86 -16.31
N GLU A 82 -18.07 -13.70 -16.41
CA GLU A 82 -18.98 -14.81 -16.23
C GLU A 82 -18.82 -15.87 -17.32
N ASN A 83 -18.93 -17.12 -16.94
CA ASN A 83 -18.79 -18.28 -17.83
C ASN A 83 -17.43 -18.37 -18.52
N TRP A 84 -16.44 -17.69 -17.99
CA TRP A 84 -15.12 -17.64 -18.60
C TRP A 84 -14.47 -19.03 -18.72
N SER A 85 -14.54 -19.83 -17.66
CA SER A 85 -13.95 -21.18 -17.67
C SER A 85 -14.66 -22.13 -18.64
N LYS A 86 -15.95 -21.93 -18.88
CA LYS A 86 -16.70 -22.73 -19.84
C LYS A 86 -16.27 -22.48 -21.29
N LYS A 87 -15.76 -21.29 -21.58
CA LYS A 87 -15.33 -20.91 -22.94
C LYS A 87 -13.95 -21.45 -23.28
N LYS A 88 -13.23 -21.98 -22.32
CA LYS A 88 -11.85 -22.41 -22.50
C LYS A 88 -11.69 -23.84 -23.00
N ASN A 89 -12.74 -24.54 -23.18
CA ASN A 89 -12.68 -25.93 -23.66
C ASN A 89 -12.36 -26.02 -25.14
#